data_fc68a5dd49ff368eafe596834477b35c
#
_entry.id   fc68a5dd49ff368eafe596834477b35c
#
_cell.length_a   1.000
_cell.length_b   1.000
_cell.length_c   1.000
_cell.angle_alpha   90.00
_cell.angle_beta   90.00
_cell.angle_gamma   90.00
#
_symmetry.space_group_name_H-M   'P 1'
#
loop_
_entity.id
_entity.type
_entity.pdbx_description
1 polymer ?
#
loop_
_entity_poly.entity_id
_entity_poly.type
_entity_poly.pdbx_seq_one_letter_code
_entity_poly.pdbx_strand_id
1 'polypeptide(L)'
;RSWAEIMGNYAPCADTDALCPGCALFGTVKGKGTSGRVRFTDAEAAQYESLGNKTLPILSGPKPSAYEFYLEKPKSTYETSIGFWNYDFCSLEETKYFPDGTKRTIKKFRVYTPQPRGRKFYWHSAPRTENERSNQNATLEAMKGTFKGSVYFDRITRAQLEELAFVLTLGENTPASPRLHKIGHGKPVGYGSCKITLTGGELRTLAQQDGTLCYTTEPLPLDSLLAAHGRIDTDSTSVKSLLKIADKRSTQSKTVEYPSAKDKNGNDKIFNWFSQNRKHAKSLITLPHPLDDDIEIKSELGQNRAPAPQREGFAAPPRRENFTPQPRRDHYTPTQDREEVPLYVDKVYTGKVTNIQPYGAFVDLGNHHSGLVYISEIANRHIHSVSDELQIGQTVRVKVLDIKWEGGKEKISLSIKQAEAETE
;
A
#
# COMPACT_ATOMS: atom_id res chain seq x y z
N ARG A 1 -10.73 -11.25 7.79
CA ARG A 1 -9.58 -12.18 7.66
C ARG A 1 -8.32 -11.54 8.20
N SER A 2 -7.47 -12.33 8.85
CA SER A 2 -6.16 -11.88 9.32
C SER A 2 -5.18 -11.73 8.14
N TRP A 3 -4.14 -10.91 8.31
CA TRP A 3 -3.06 -10.82 7.33
C TRP A 3 -2.37 -12.16 7.08
N ALA A 4 -2.26 -13.01 8.10
CA ALA A 4 -1.68 -14.34 7.95
C ALA A 4 -2.50 -15.22 7.00
N GLU A 5 -3.84 -15.18 7.08
CA GLU A 5 -4.73 -15.91 6.15
C GLU A 5 -4.65 -15.35 4.72
N ILE A 6 -4.50 -14.05 4.55
CA ILE A 6 -4.39 -13.42 3.24
C ILE A 6 -3.03 -13.70 2.61
N MET A 7 -1.96 -13.61 3.40
CA MET A 7 -0.59 -13.80 2.93
C MET A 7 -0.25 -15.28 2.67
N GLY A 8 -0.89 -16.21 3.38
CA GLY A 8 -0.68 -17.64 3.15
C GLY A 8 0.79 -18.03 3.06
N ASN A 9 1.22 -18.52 1.91
CA ASN A 9 2.58 -18.99 1.65
C ASN A 9 3.63 -17.86 1.46
N TYR A 10 3.23 -16.58 1.53
CA TYR A 10 4.17 -15.46 1.46
C TYR A 10 4.84 -15.11 2.79
N ALA A 11 4.63 -15.92 3.82
CA ALA A 11 5.34 -15.78 5.09
C ALA A 11 6.84 -16.13 4.91
N PRO A 12 7.75 -15.48 5.68
CA PRO A 12 9.16 -15.88 5.71
C PRO A 12 9.33 -17.34 6.12
N CYS A 13 10.33 -18.02 5.51
CA CYS A 13 10.64 -19.41 5.83
C CYS A 13 10.96 -19.59 7.32
N ALA A 14 10.30 -20.55 7.96
CA ALA A 14 10.52 -20.90 9.37
C ALA A 14 11.37 -22.17 9.52
N ASP A 15 11.37 -23.03 8.51
CA ASP A 15 12.17 -24.24 8.44
C ASP A 15 13.54 -23.92 7.81
N THR A 16 14.61 -24.15 8.59
CA THR A 16 15.99 -23.90 8.15
C THR A 16 16.51 -24.90 7.14
N ASP A 17 15.87 -26.07 7.04
CA ASP A 17 16.24 -27.14 6.13
C ASP A 17 15.54 -27.00 4.75
N ALA A 18 14.51 -26.15 4.70
CA ALA A 18 13.70 -25.90 3.50
C ALA A 18 13.58 -24.40 3.17
N LEU A 19 14.71 -23.69 3.15
CA LEU A 19 14.75 -22.26 2.85
C LEU A 19 14.50 -21.97 1.36
N CYS A 20 13.68 -20.95 1.07
CA CYS A 20 13.62 -20.40 -0.28
C CYS A 20 14.95 -19.72 -0.64
N PRO A 21 15.24 -19.48 -1.95
CA PRO A 21 16.49 -18.87 -2.38
C PRO A 21 16.83 -17.54 -1.66
N GLY A 22 15.82 -16.70 -1.44
CA GLY A 22 16.01 -15.44 -0.72
C GLY A 22 16.42 -15.63 0.74
N CYS A 23 15.71 -16.48 1.50
CA CYS A 23 16.07 -16.78 2.89
C CYS A 23 17.40 -17.52 3.03
N ALA A 24 17.77 -18.34 2.05
CA ALA A 24 19.05 -19.03 2.04
C ALA A 24 20.24 -18.07 1.87
N LEU A 25 20.08 -16.98 1.11
CA LEU A 25 21.11 -15.97 0.91
C LEU A 25 21.10 -14.88 1.97
N PHE A 26 19.93 -14.34 2.30
CA PHE A 26 19.79 -13.14 3.13
C PHE A 26 19.39 -13.43 4.58
N GLY A 27 19.18 -14.70 4.91
CA GLY A 27 18.79 -15.13 6.25
C GLY A 27 17.31 -14.96 6.53
N THR A 28 16.87 -15.47 7.68
CA THR A 28 15.50 -15.33 8.19
C THR A 28 15.53 -15.24 9.71
N VAL A 29 14.61 -14.47 10.27
CA VAL A 29 14.41 -14.35 11.73
C VAL A 29 13.32 -15.29 12.26
N LYS A 30 12.66 -16.06 11.37
CA LYS A 30 11.62 -17.02 11.74
C LYS A 30 12.23 -18.36 12.16
N GLY A 31 11.50 -19.11 12.99
CA GLY A 31 11.97 -20.40 13.52
C GLY A 31 13.23 -20.24 14.38
N LYS A 32 14.23 -21.05 14.12
CA LYS A 32 15.55 -20.94 14.77
C LYS A 32 16.39 -19.76 14.28
N GLY A 33 15.96 -19.10 13.23
CA GLY A 33 16.70 -18.05 12.56
C GLY A 33 17.92 -18.58 11.78
N THR A 34 18.31 -17.82 10.77
CA THR A 34 19.54 -18.10 9.99
C THR A 34 20.15 -16.77 9.57
N SER A 35 21.45 -16.60 9.79
CA SER A 35 22.17 -15.40 9.39
C SER A 35 22.30 -15.32 7.87
N GLY A 36 22.35 -14.09 7.34
CA GLY A 36 22.62 -13.86 5.94
C GLY A 36 24.04 -14.27 5.56
N ARG A 37 24.19 -14.80 4.36
CA ARG A 37 25.46 -15.23 3.76
C ARG A 37 26.02 -14.24 2.75
N VAL A 38 25.29 -13.14 2.53
CA VAL A 38 25.68 -12.09 1.59
C VAL A 38 25.65 -10.75 2.33
N ARG A 39 26.70 -9.97 2.14
CA ARG A 39 26.85 -8.63 2.73
C ARG A 39 27.27 -7.64 1.66
N PHE A 40 26.59 -6.52 1.58
CA PHE A 40 26.96 -5.40 0.73
C PHE A 40 27.71 -4.36 1.56
N THR A 41 28.75 -3.77 0.96
CA THR A 41 29.38 -2.58 1.53
C THR A 41 28.61 -1.33 1.13
N ASP A 42 28.93 -0.22 1.75
CA ASP A 42 28.57 1.08 1.22
C ASP A 42 29.21 1.26 -0.15
N ALA A 43 28.55 2.00 -1.00
CA ALA A 43 29.05 2.33 -2.33
C ALA A 43 29.70 3.71 -2.30
N GLU A 44 31.00 3.75 -2.51
CA GLU A 44 31.78 4.99 -2.52
C GLU A 44 31.70 5.67 -3.89
N ALA A 45 31.56 6.98 -3.89
CA ALA A 45 31.52 7.77 -5.09
C ALA A 45 32.92 7.83 -5.75
N ALA A 46 33.08 7.18 -6.92
CA ALA A 46 34.29 7.31 -7.72
C ALA A 46 34.27 8.62 -8.51
N GLN A 47 33.14 8.99 -9.06
CA GLN A 47 32.86 10.26 -9.72
C GLN A 47 31.39 10.59 -9.51
N TYR A 48 31.09 11.80 -9.09
CA TYR A 48 29.71 12.24 -8.95
C TYR A 48 29.55 13.75 -9.25
N GLU A 49 28.35 14.08 -9.65
CA GLU A 49 27.86 15.45 -9.85
C GLU A 49 26.64 15.64 -8.96
N SER A 50 26.66 16.63 -8.09
CA SER A 50 25.47 17.04 -7.35
C SER A 50 24.55 17.84 -8.28
N LEU A 51 23.33 17.38 -8.42
CA LEU A 51 22.27 18.08 -9.15
C LEU A 51 21.47 19.02 -8.23
N GLY A 52 21.96 19.18 -6.99
CA GLY A 52 21.36 20.01 -5.96
C GLY A 52 20.08 19.44 -5.34
N ASN A 53 19.53 20.22 -4.42
CA ASN A 53 18.30 19.83 -3.72
C ASN A 53 17.09 19.89 -4.64
N LYS A 54 16.31 18.81 -4.61
CA LYS A 54 15.05 18.66 -5.36
C LYS A 54 13.88 18.48 -4.39
N THR A 55 12.84 19.27 -4.59
CA THR A 55 11.58 19.08 -3.87
C THR A 55 10.74 18.04 -4.60
N LEU A 56 10.30 17.02 -3.88
CA LEU A 56 9.49 15.94 -4.45
C LEU A 56 8.01 16.29 -4.38
N PRO A 57 7.19 15.81 -5.32
CA PRO A 57 5.75 15.75 -5.12
C PRO A 57 5.40 15.04 -3.81
N ILE A 58 4.23 15.34 -3.25
CA ILE A 58 3.77 14.67 -2.03
C ILE A 58 3.67 13.16 -2.27
N LEU A 59 4.44 12.39 -1.50
CA LEU A 59 4.44 10.93 -1.55
C LEU A 59 3.58 10.40 -0.41
N SER A 60 2.44 9.83 -0.75
CA SER A 60 1.57 9.17 0.23
C SER A 60 2.14 7.83 0.70
N GLY A 61 1.88 7.49 1.96
CA GLY A 61 2.09 6.14 2.48
C GLY A 61 1.20 5.09 1.79
N PRO A 62 1.44 3.79 2.03
CA PRO A 62 0.59 2.72 1.54
C PRO A 62 -0.88 2.95 1.90
N LYS A 63 -1.78 2.67 0.98
CA LYS A 63 -3.24 2.75 1.16
C LYS A 63 -3.86 1.37 0.94
N PRO A 64 -3.78 0.45 1.90
CA PRO A 64 -4.33 -0.92 1.73
C PRO A 64 -5.80 -0.94 1.34
N SER A 65 -6.54 0.10 1.72
CA SER A 65 -7.94 0.28 1.30
C SER A 65 -8.12 0.52 -0.21
N ALA A 66 -7.05 0.81 -0.96
CA ALA A 66 -7.06 0.82 -2.42
C ALA A 66 -6.85 -0.60 -2.97
N TYR A 67 -7.74 -1.52 -2.61
CA TYR A 67 -7.64 -2.95 -2.92
C TYR A 67 -7.55 -3.24 -4.41
N GLU A 68 -8.05 -2.36 -5.28
CA GLU A 68 -7.86 -2.43 -6.73
C GLU A 68 -6.38 -2.40 -7.18
N PHE A 69 -5.49 -1.93 -6.31
CA PHE A 69 -4.04 -1.90 -6.55
C PHE A 69 -3.26 -2.98 -5.80
N TYR A 70 -3.86 -3.60 -4.79
CA TYR A 70 -3.20 -4.59 -3.95
C TYR A 70 -3.67 -6.03 -4.18
N LEU A 71 -4.88 -6.21 -4.75
CA LEU A 71 -5.47 -7.52 -4.96
C LEU A 71 -5.67 -7.80 -6.45
N GLU A 72 -5.50 -9.07 -6.81
CA GLU A 72 -5.93 -9.58 -8.11
C GLU A 72 -7.46 -9.46 -8.24
N LYS A 73 -7.91 -9.12 -9.43
CA LYS A 73 -9.35 -9.16 -9.72
C LYS A 73 -9.83 -10.61 -9.65
N PRO A 74 -10.87 -10.93 -8.85
CA PRO A 74 -11.41 -12.27 -8.80
C PRO A 74 -11.87 -12.75 -10.18
N LYS A 75 -11.70 -14.04 -10.45
CA LYS A 75 -12.17 -14.64 -11.70
C LYS A 75 -13.71 -14.65 -11.72
N SER A 76 -14.27 -14.25 -12.85
CA SER A 76 -15.72 -14.34 -13.15
C SER A 76 -15.99 -15.55 -14.03
N THR A 77 -17.23 -16.03 -14.00
CA THR A 77 -17.75 -16.99 -14.97
C THR A 77 -18.29 -16.26 -16.21
N TYR A 78 -18.66 -16.99 -17.24
CA TYR A 78 -19.19 -16.43 -18.51
C TYR A 78 -20.45 -15.57 -18.30
N GLU A 79 -21.26 -15.89 -17.29
CA GLU A 79 -22.56 -15.26 -17.03
C GLU A 79 -22.53 -14.12 -16.02
N THR A 80 -21.41 -13.97 -15.32
CA THR A 80 -21.29 -13.02 -14.22
C THR A 80 -20.08 -12.10 -14.40
N SER A 81 -20.26 -10.81 -14.13
CA SER A 81 -19.17 -9.85 -14.04
C SER A 81 -18.84 -9.53 -12.60
N ILE A 82 -17.57 -9.18 -12.36
CA ILE A 82 -17.13 -8.70 -11.05
C ILE A 82 -17.19 -7.18 -11.06
N GLY A 83 -18.13 -6.61 -10.29
CA GLY A 83 -18.26 -5.16 -10.16
C GLY A 83 -17.34 -4.57 -9.10
N PHE A 84 -17.16 -5.29 -8.01
CA PHE A 84 -16.40 -4.85 -6.84
C PHE A 84 -15.76 -6.04 -6.12
N TRP A 85 -14.62 -5.82 -5.47
CA TRP A 85 -13.98 -6.78 -4.56
C TRP A 85 -13.17 -6.05 -3.47
N ASN A 86 -12.96 -6.73 -2.38
CA ASN A 86 -12.10 -6.31 -1.28
C ASN A 86 -11.39 -7.53 -0.67
N TYR A 87 -10.88 -7.42 0.55
CA TYR A 87 -10.17 -8.52 1.23
C TYR A 87 -11.09 -9.67 1.69
N ASP A 88 -12.39 -9.49 1.74
CA ASP A 88 -13.34 -10.45 2.30
C ASP A 88 -14.31 -11.01 1.26
N PHE A 89 -14.84 -10.18 0.39
CA PHE A 89 -15.86 -10.57 -0.58
C PHE A 89 -15.72 -9.86 -1.91
N CYS A 90 -16.39 -10.40 -2.93
CA CYS A 90 -16.59 -9.72 -4.20
C CYS A 90 -18.08 -9.66 -4.56
N SER A 91 -18.47 -8.66 -5.35
CA SER A 91 -19.81 -8.58 -5.92
C SER A 91 -19.84 -9.22 -7.30
N LEU A 92 -20.76 -10.16 -7.48
CA LEU A 92 -21.09 -10.75 -8.76
C LEU A 92 -22.29 -9.99 -9.33
N GLU A 93 -22.18 -9.52 -10.55
CA GLU A 93 -23.27 -8.86 -11.27
C GLU A 93 -23.76 -9.78 -12.38
N GLU A 94 -24.99 -10.24 -12.24
CA GLU A 94 -25.68 -11.11 -13.19
C GLU A 94 -26.78 -10.31 -13.88
N THR A 95 -26.81 -10.33 -15.20
CA THR A 95 -27.90 -9.72 -15.93
C THR A 95 -29.00 -10.75 -16.19
N LYS A 96 -30.18 -10.53 -15.62
CA LYS A 96 -31.37 -11.38 -15.85
C LYS A 96 -32.38 -10.68 -16.72
N TYR A 97 -32.93 -11.45 -17.63
CA TYR A 97 -34.09 -11.07 -18.44
C TYR A 97 -35.34 -11.61 -17.75
N PHE A 98 -36.34 -10.77 -17.59
CA PHE A 98 -37.59 -11.12 -16.93
C PHE A 98 -38.67 -11.34 -18.00
N PRO A 99 -39.74 -12.10 -17.67
CA PRO A 99 -40.85 -12.36 -18.62
C PRO A 99 -41.57 -11.11 -19.11
N ASP A 100 -41.45 -10.01 -18.36
CA ASP A 100 -41.99 -8.69 -18.73
C ASP A 100 -41.13 -7.96 -19.77
N GLY A 101 -40.10 -8.61 -20.33
CA GLY A 101 -39.12 -8.02 -21.26
C GLY A 101 -38.10 -7.11 -20.63
N THR A 102 -38.13 -6.90 -19.31
CA THR A 102 -37.17 -6.05 -18.62
C THR A 102 -35.83 -6.76 -18.36
N LYS A 103 -34.76 -5.98 -18.48
CA LYS A 103 -33.40 -6.42 -18.18
C LYS A 103 -32.94 -5.79 -16.86
N ARG A 104 -32.61 -6.60 -15.86
CA ARG A 104 -32.14 -6.11 -14.55
C ARG A 104 -30.81 -6.76 -14.18
N THR A 105 -29.92 -5.96 -13.61
CA THR A 105 -28.66 -6.46 -13.05
C THR A 105 -28.89 -6.82 -11.58
N ILE A 106 -28.72 -8.09 -11.27
CA ILE A 106 -28.80 -8.61 -9.89
C ILE A 106 -27.38 -8.64 -9.32
N LYS A 107 -27.21 -8.07 -8.14
CA LYS A 107 -25.94 -8.11 -7.40
C LYS A 107 -26.02 -9.18 -6.33
N LYS A 108 -25.05 -10.09 -6.33
CA LYS A 108 -24.83 -11.09 -5.29
C LYS A 108 -23.44 -10.89 -4.69
N PHE A 109 -23.30 -11.11 -3.40
CA PHE A 109 -22.00 -11.10 -2.74
C PHE A 109 -21.49 -12.51 -2.57
N ARG A 110 -20.20 -12.71 -2.83
CA ARG A 110 -19.51 -13.99 -2.66
C ARG A 110 -18.27 -13.78 -1.83
N VAL A 111 -18.12 -14.56 -0.75
CA VAL A 111 -16.86 -14.68 -0.03
C VAL A 111 -15.87 -15.41 -0.92
N TYR A 112 -14.64 -14.91 -0.99
CA TYR A 112 -13.59 -15.50 -1.82
C TYR A 112 -12.24 -15.38 -1.10
N THR A 113 -11.23 -16.11 -1.57
CA THR A 113 -9.88 -15.98 -1.07
C THR A 113 -9.15 -14.94 -1.90
N PRO A 114 -8.82 -13.76 -1.32
CA PRO A 114 -8.13 -12.70 -2.04
C PRO A 114 -6.71 -13.15 -2.39
N GLN A 115 -6.26 -12.76 -3.58
CA GLN A 115 -4.90 -13.01 -4.04
C GLN A 115 -4.16 -11.67 -4.10
N PRO A 116 -3.06 -11.49 -3.34
CA PRO A 116 -2.23 -10.31 -3.44
C PRO A 116 -1.59 -10.17 -4.83
N ARG A 117 -1.52 -8.96 -5.35
CA ARG A 117 -0.94 -8.65 -6.67
C ARG A 117 0.59 -8.65 -6.69
N GLY A 118 1.24 -9.41 -5.87
CA GLY A 118 2.68 -9.43 -5.84
C GLY A 118 3.30 -8.20 -5.16
N ARG A 119 4.48 -7.78 -5.59
CA ARG A 119 5.31 -6.82 -4.86
C ARG A 119 5.24 -5.42 -5.47
N LYS A 120 5.53 -4.42 -4.64
CA LYS A 120 5.70 -3.03 -5.06
C LYS A 120 6.91 -2.90 -5.98
N PHE A 121 6.73 -2.24 -7.13
CA PHE A 121 7.79 -1.91 -8.08
C PHE A 121 7.62 -0.47 -8.59
N TYR A 122 8.65 0.01 -9.30
CA TYR A 122 8.66 1.34 -9.87
C TYR A 122 9.19 1.31 -11.29
N TRP A 123 8.45 1.91 -12.21
CA TRP A 123 8.90 2.12 -13.57
C TRP A 123 10.06 3.13 -13.65
N HIS A 124 10.86 3.04 -14.71
CA HIS A 124 11.89 4.02 -15.00
C HIS A 124 11.29 5.14 -15.85
N SER A 125 11.42 6.36 -15.38
CA SER A 125 10.92 7.57 -16.07
C SER A 125 11.83 8.75 -15.77
N ALA A 126 11.62 9.87 -16.48
CA ALA A 126 12.25 11.12 -16.13
C ALA A 126 11.84 11.55 -14.71
N PRO A 127 12.78 12.10 -13.92
CA PRO A 127 12.47 12.58 -12.58
C PRO A 127 11.48 13.75 -12.58
N ARG A 128 10.52 13.74 -11.65
CA ARG A 128 9.60 14.86 -11.38
C ARG A 128 10.01 15.62 -10.13
N THR A 129 9.90 16.95 -10.21
CA THR A 129 10.09 17.86 -9.10
C THR A 129 8.89 18.76 -8.96
N GLU A 130 8.66 19.29 -7.75
CA GLU A 130 7.71 20.37 -7.51
C GLU A 130 8.46 21.71 -7.41
N ASN A 131 7.86 22.75 -7.94
CA ASN A 131 8.43 24.09 -7.88
C ASN A 131 8.12 24.77 -6.55
N GLU A 132 7.00 24.44 -5.93
CA GLU A 132 6.56 25.02 -4.66
C GLU A 132 6.84 24.09 -3.49
N ARG A 133 7.46 24.64 -2.45
CA ARG A 133 7.70 23.94 -1.19
C ARG A 133 6.47 24.05 -0.28
N SER A 134 6.05 22.92 0.25
CA SER A 134 5.10 22.87 1.36
C SER A 134 5.68 22.03 2.50
N ASN A 135 5.12 22.13 3.70
CA ASN A 135 5.54 21.31 4.84
C ASN A 135 5.31 19.80 4.65
N GLN A 136 4.59 19.42 3.59
CA GLN A 136 4.27 18.03 3.26
C GLN A 136 5.19 17.44 2.19
N ASN A 137 6.02 18.25 1.54
CA ASN A 137 6.96 17.80 0.52
C ASN A 137 8.29 17.37 1.15
N ALA A 138 8.80 16.23 0.70
CA ALA A 138 10.15 15.81 1.02
C ALA A 138 11.16 16.49 0.08
N THR A 139 12.35 16.77 0.60
CA THR A 139 13.48 17.26 -0.19
C THR A 139 14.57 16.21 -0.19
N LEU A 140 15.22 16.00 -1.34
CA LEU A 140 16.40 15.18 -1.46
C LEU A 140 17.49 15.92 -2.23
N GLU A 141 18.74 15.59 -1.95
CA GLU A 141 19.84 15.92 -2.82
C GLU A 141 19.90 14.90 -3.95
N ALA A 142 19.77 15.34 -5.17
CA ALA A 142 19.89 14.48 -6.33
C ALA A 142 21.35 14.45 -6.80
N MET A 143 21.84 13.25 -7.15
CA MET A 143 23.20 13.08 -7.65
C MET A 143 23.22 12.15 -8.85
N LYS A 144 24.23 12.34 -9.70
CA LYS A 144 24.54 11.50 -10.84
C LYS A 144 26.01 11.12 -10.76
N GLY A 145 26.33 9.85 -11.03
CA GLY A 145 27.74 9.47 -10.97
C GLY A 145 27.98 7.96 -11.01
N THR A 146 29.21 7.59 -10.82
CA THR A 146 29.67 6.21 -10.70
C THR A 146 30.08 5.93 -9.27
N PHE A 147 29.54 4.85 -8.73
CA PHE A 147 29.78 4.40 -7.36
C PHE A 147 30.37 2.99 -7.40
N LYS A 148 31.32 2.71 -6.50
CA LYS A 148 31.97 1.40 -6.38
C LYS A 148 31.69 0.82 -5.01
N GLY A 149 31.37 -0.45 -4.96
CA GLY A 149 31.14 -1.20 -3.73
C GLY A 149 31.47 -2.65 -3.92
N SER A 150 31.48 -3.42 -2.85
CA SER A 150 31.78 -4.84 -2.85
C SER A 150 30.63 -5.65 -2.28
N VAL A 151 30.48 -6.86 -2.78
CA VAL A 151 29.55 -7.86 -2.25
C VAL A 151 30.37 -9.02 -1.72
N TYR A 152 30.30 -9.22 -0.41
CA TYR A 152 30.93 -10.36 0.25
C TYR A 152 29.92 -11.49 0.41
N PHE A 153 30.38 -12.72 0.17
CA PHE A 153 29.55 -13.90 0.35
C PHE A 153 30.31 -15.02 1.06
N ASP A 154 29.62 -15.82 1.83
CA ASP A 154 30.19 -16.94 2.58
C ASP A 154 29.30 -18.19 2.45
N ARG A 155 29.94 -19.33 2.15
CA ARG A 155 29.31 -20.65 2.08
C ARG A 155 28.04 -20.70 1.23
N ILE A 156 28.06 -20.09 0.07
CA ILE A 156 27.01 -20.19 -0.95
C ILE A 156 27.40 -21.19 -2.03
N THR A 157 26.39 -21.80 -2.62
CA THR A 157 26.61 -22.73 -3.75
C THR A 157 26.90 -21.97 -5.03
N ARG A 158 27.46 -22.67 -6.03
CA ARG A 158 27.67 -22.12 -7.36
C ARG A 158 26.37 -21.57 -7.96
N ALA A 159 25.26 -22.33 -7.88
CA ALA A 159 23.96 -21.89 -8.36
C ALA A 159 23.46 -20.62 -7.66
N GLN A 160 23.66 -20.51 -6.34
CA GLN A 160 23.29 -19.29 -5.60
C GLN A 160 24.13 -18.07 -6.02
N LEU A 161 25.40 -18.28 -6.34
CA LEU A 161 26.27 -17.21 -6.84
C LEU A 161 25.83 -16.74 -8.25
N GLU A 162 25.45 -17.66 -9.12
CA GLU A 162 24.88 -17.38 -10.44
C GLU A 162 23.55 -16.63 -10.34
N GLU A 163 22.65 -17.04 -9.42
CA GLU A 163 21.41 -16.34 -9.12
C GLU A 163 21.68 -14.90 -8.64
N LEU A 164 22.67 -14.72 -7.75
CA LEU A 164 23.06 -13.41 -7.25
C LEU A 164 23.62 -12.52 -8.36
N ALA A 165 24.49 -13.06 -9.21
CA ALA A 165 25.04 -12.36 -10.38
C ALA A 165 23.94 -11.94 -11.35
N PHE A 166 22.99 -12.84 -11.64
CA PHE A 166 21.84 -12.53 -12.49
C PHE A 166 21.00 -11.40 -11.89
N VAL A 167 20.67 -11.46 -10.61
CA VAL A 167 19.83 -10.42 -9.96
C VAL A 167 20.54 -9.07 -9.96
N LEU A 168 21.85 -9.02 -9.71
CA LEU A 168 22.63 -7.79 -9.73
C LEU A 168 22.73 -7.16 -11.12
N THR A 169 22.94 -7.97 -12.14
CA THR A 169 23.10 -7.49 -13.53
C THR A 169 21.79 -7.48 -14.34
N LEU A 170 20.72 -8.03 -13.78
CA LEU A 170 19.45 -8.29 -14.49
C LEU A 170 19.66 -9.11 -15.78
N GLY A 171 20.62 -10.03 -15.73
CA GLY A 171 21.01 -10.89 -16.84
C GLY A 171 21.85 -10.23 -17.95
N GLU A 172 22.25 -8.95 -17.79
CA GLU A 172 23.05 -8.22 -18.78
C GLU A 172 24.14 -7.38 -18.12
N ASN A 173 25.38 -7.88 -18.10
CA ASN A 173 26.52 -7.22 -17.48
C ASN A 173 27.24 -6.27 -18.45
N THR A 174 26.51 -5.35 -19.05
CA THR A 174 27.08 -4.34 -19.95
C THR A 174 26.57 -2.93 -19.60
N PRO A 175 27.43 -1.90 -19.65
CA PRO A 175 26.99 -0.52 -19.42
C PRO A 175 25.89 -0.06 -20.39
N ALA A 176 25.85 -0.63 -21.60
CA ALA A 176 24.86 -0.28 -22.62
C ALA A 176 23.46 -0.88 -22.37
N SER A 177 23.35 -1.85 -21.47
CA SER A 177 22.04 -2.49 -21.17
C SER A 177 20.99 -1.47 -20.73
N PRO A 178 19.77 -1.57 -21.26
CA PRO A 178 18.66 -0.72 -20.85
C PRO A 178 18.06 -1.11 -19.47
N ARG A 179 18.47 -2.25 -18.92
CA ARG A 179 17.94 -2.76 -17.64
C ARG A 179 18.60 -2.06 -16.46
N LEU A 180 17.79 -1.52 -15.57
CA LEU A 180 18.21 -0.69 -14.46
C LEU A 180 17.55 -1.14 -13.15
N HIS A 181 18.19 -0.85 -12.04
CA HIS A 181 17.65 -0.96 -10.70
C HIS A 181 17.06 0.36 -10.22
N LYS A 182 16.29 0.30 -9.14
CA LYS A 182 15.76 1.45 -8.41
C LYS A 182 16.29 1.44 -6.97
N ILE A 183 17.10 2.42 -6.62
CA ILE A 183 17.66 2.60 -5.26
C ILE A 183 17.38 4.02 -4.73
N GLY A 184 17.57 4.22 -3.43
CA GLY A 184 17.44 5.53 -2.79
C GLY A 184 16.00 6.05 -2.69
N HIS A 185 15.88 7.37 -2.53
CA HIS A 185 14.61 8.07 -2.38
C HIS A 185 14.04 8.53 -3.72
N GLY A 186 12.76 8.95 -3.73
CA GLY A 186 12.09 9.49 -4.92
C GLY A 186 11.81 8.47 -6.02
N LYS A 187 11.92 7.16 -5.76
CA LYS A 187 11.67 6.09 -6.74
C LYS A 187 10.31 6.20 -7.45
N PRO A 188 9.20 6.53 -6.76
CA PRO A 188 7.88 6.67 -7.41
C PRO A 188 7.80 7.78 -8.44
N VAL A 189 8.68 8.76 -8.37
CA VAL A 189 8.69 9.96 -9.21
C VAL A 189 9.94 10.07 -10.08
N GLY A 190 10.51 8.93 -10.47
CA GLY A 190 11.55 8.82 -11.50
C GLY A 190 12.98 8.74 -10.98
N TYR A 191 13.25 9.10 -9.74
CA TYR A 191 14.60 9.05 -9.17
C TYR A 191 15.11 7.63 -8.92
N GLY A 192 16.41 7.49 -8.63
CA GLY A 192 17.07 6.29 -8.16
C GLY A 192 17.30 5.21 -9.24
N SER A 193 17.21 5.56 -10.51
CA SER A 193 17.56 4.62 -11.59
C SER A 193 19.07 4.45 -11.68
N CYS A 194 19.57 3.24 -11.47
CA CYS A 194 20.99 2.94 -11.54
C CYS A 194 21.26 1.63 -12.28
N LYS A 195 22.42 1.55 -12.93
CA LYS A 195 22.98 0.33 -13.54
C LYS A 195 23.96 -0.29 -12.58
N ILE A 196 23.87 -1.58 -12.38
CA ILE A 196 24.89 -2.36 -11.67
C ILE A 196 25.63 -3.23 -12.69
N THR A 197 26.96 -3.17 -12.65
CA THR A 197 27.87 -4.02 -13.43
C THR A 197 28.87 -4.67 -12.51
N LEU A 198 29.13 -5.95 -12.70
CA LEU A 198 30.17 -6.70 -12.00
C LEU A 198 31.47 -6.57 -12.77
N THR A 199 32.52 -6.10 -12.11
CA THR A 199 33.81 -5.83 -12.75
C THR A 199 34.87 -6.89 -12.44
N GLY A 200 34.62 -7.77 -11.47
CA GLY A 200 35.53 -8.83 -11.06
C GLY A 200 35.23 -9.30 -9.63
N GLY A 201 36.01 -10.24 -9.17
CA GLY A 201 35.95 -10.77 -7.82
C GLY A 201 36.95 -11.87 -7.58
N GLU A 202 36.99 -12.35 -6.35
CA GLU A 202 37.89 -13.41 -5.89
C GLU A 202 37.10 -14.48 -5.13
N LEU A 203 37.46 -15.73 -5.35
CA LEU A 203 37.05 -16.87 -4.54
C LEU A 203 38.18 -17.23 -3.58
N ARG A 204 37.87 -17.26 -2.29
CA ARG A 204 38.77 -17.74 -1.25
C ARG A 204 38.29 -19.08 -0.75
N THR A 205 39.09 -20.11 -0.94
CA THR A 205 38.82 -21.47 -0.45
C THR A 205 39.83 -21.87 0.61
N LEU A 206 39.38 -22.57 1.63
CA LEU A 206 40.25 -23.15 2.62
C LEU A 206 40.92 -24.39 2.04
N ALA A 207 42.23 -24.43 1.99
CA ALA A 207 43.02 -25.53 1.53
C ALA A 207 43.98 -25.99 2.61
N GLN A 208 44.42 -27.24 2.54
CA GLN A 208 45.49 -27.77 3.39
C GLN A 208 46.74 -27.95 2.55
N GLN A 209 47.83 -27.26 2.89
CA GLN A 209 49.16 -27.43 2.27
C GLN A 209 50.13 -27.79 3.35
N ASP A 210 50.87 -28.87 3.15
CA ASP A 210 51.89 -29.37 4.12
C ASP A 210 51.41 -29.49 5.57
N GLY A 211 50.14 -29.92 5.75
CA GLY A 211 49.55 -30.03 7.07
C GLY A 211 48.98 -28.72 7.66
N THR A 212 49.24 -27.58 7.03
CA THR A 212 48.78 -26.27 7.45
C THR A 212 47.56 -25.83 6.68
N LEU A 213 46.55 -25.29 7.39
CA LEU A 213 45.39 -24.69 6.77
C LEU A 213 45.75 -23.30 6.22
N CYS A 214 45.53 -23.11 4.93
CA CYS A 214 45.76 -21.83 4.25
C CYS A 214 44.59 -21.48 3.34
N TYR A 215 44.45 -20.19 3.01
CA TYR A 215 43.49 -19.75 2.00
C TYR A 215 44.20 -19.72 0.62
N THR A 216 43.58 -20.37 -0.33
CA THR A 216 43.87 -20.15 -1.77
C THR A 216 42.90 -19.10 -2.30
N THR A 217 43.42 -18.19 -3.12
CA THR A 217 42.60 -17.15 -3.76
C THR A 217 42.66 -17.32 -5.25
N GLU A 218 41.52 -17.42 -5.89
CA GLU A 218 41.37 -17.57 -7.33
C GLU A 218 40.47 -16.46 -7.89
N PRO A 219 40.73 -15.95 -9.10
CA PRO A 219 39.81 -15.03 -9.73
C PRO A 219 38.42 -15.64 -9.90
N LEU A 220 37.38 -14.84 -9.61
CA LEU A 220 36.02 -15.26 -9.87
C LEU A 220 35.78 -15.45 -11.38
N PRO A 221 35.34 -16.62 -11.85
CA PRO A 221 35.10 -16.88 -13.27
C PRO A 221 33.82 -16.16 -13.73
N LEU A 222 33.91 -14.83 -13.88
CA LEU A 222 32.75 -13.94 -14.03
C LEU A 222 31.94 -14.26 -15.29
N ASP A 223 32.60 -14.50 -16.43
CA ASP A 223 31.93 -14.79 -17.69
C ASP A 223 31.05 -16.04 -17.60
N SER A 224 31.58 -17.11 -16.99
CA SER A 224 30.81 -18.34 -16.82
C SER A 224 29.67 -18.20 -15.78
N LEU A 225 29.81 -17.33 -14.78
CA LEU A 225 28.76 -17.03 -13.85
C LEU A 225 27.63 -16.21 -14.51
N LEU A 226 27.98 -15.27 -15.35
CA LEU A 226 27.03 -14.42 -16.05
C LEU A 226 26.31 -15.14 -17.19
N ALA A 227 26.94 -16.17 -17.78
CA ALA A 227 26.30 -17.01 -18.81
C ALA A 227 25.28 -17.99 -18.22
N ALA A 228 25.41 -18.32 -16.93
CA ALA A 228 24.49 -19.18 -16.22
C ALA A 228 23.50 -18.35 -15.37
N HIS A 229 22.34 -18.91 -15.11
CA HIS A 229 21.30 -18.24 -14.35
C HIS A 229 20.96 -18.99 -13.04
N GLY A 230 21.75 -19.98 -12.68
CA GLY A 230 21.47 -20.84 -11.54
C GLY A 230 20.13 -21.56 -11.70
N ARG A 231 19.26 -21.39 -10.72
CA ARG A 231 17.89 -21.95 -10.72
C ARG A 231 16.83 -20.96 -11.22
N ILE A 232 17.24 -19.79 -11.74
CA ILE A 232 16.29 -18.80 -12.21
C ILE A 232 15.67 -19.24 -13.53
N ASP A 233 14.37 -19.46 -13.52
CA ASP A 233 13.59 -19.68 -14.73
C ASP A 233 13.29 -18.32 -15.39
N THR A 234 14.09 -18.01 -16.42
CA THR A 234 13.95 -16.76 -17.18
C THR A 234 12.66 -16.70 -17.99
N ASP A 235 12.00 -17.83 -18.21
CA ASP A 235 10.73 -17.92 -18.93
C ASP A 235 9.52 -17.71 -18.03
N SER A 236 9.71 -17.77 -16.72
CA SER A 236 8.63 -17.52 -15.77
C SER A 236 8.03 -16.11 -15.90
N THR A 237 6.73 -16.00 -15.72
CA THR A 237 6.00 -14.72 -15.74
C THR A 237 6.60 -13.70 -14.78
N SER A 238 7.08 -14.16 -13.62
CA SER A 238 7.68 -13.29 -12.60
C SER A 238 8.98 -12.65 -13.08
N VAL A 239 9.88 -13.44 -13.69
CA VAL A 239 11.16 -12.93 -14.20
C VAL A 239 10.93 -12.04 -15.42
N LYS A 240 10.08 -12.46 -16.36
CA LYS A 240 9.69 -11.62 -17.51
C LYS A 240 9.11 -10.27 -17.05
N SER A 241 8.25 -10.27 -16.05
CA SER A 241 7.71 -9.03 -15.45
C SER A 241 8.80 -8.15 -14.85
N LEU A 242 9.72 -8.75 -14.07
CA LEU A 242 10.86 -8.04 -13.49
C LEU A 242 11.71 -7.38 -14.56
N LEU A 243 12.10 -8.12 -15.60
CA LEU A 243 12.93 -7.61 -16.68
C LEU A 243 12.23 -6.53 -17.51
N LYS A 244 10.92 -6.66 -17.73
CA LYS A 244 10.09 -5.62 -18.38
C LYS A 244 10.05 -4.34 -17.58
N ILE A 245 9.87 -4.42 -16.26
CA ILE A 245 9.86 -3.27 -15.35
C ILE A 245 11.26 -2.61 -15.31
N ALA A 246 12.30 -3.41 -15.26
CA ALA A 246 13.68 -2.95 -15.22
C ALA A 246 14.14 -2.28 -16.51
N ASP A 247 13.54 -2.61 -17.65
CA ASP A 247 13.91 -2.03 -18.95
C ASP A 247 13.35 -0.60 -19.08
N LYS A 248 14.26 0.40 -19.08
CA LYS A 248 13.89 1.82 -19.21
C LYS A 248 13.14 2.13 -20.51
N ARG A 249 13.26 1.31 -21.55
CA ARG A 249 12.55 1.49 -22.83
C ARG A 249 11.06 1.21 -22.69
N SER A 250 10.64 0.44 -21.68
CA SER A 250 9.24 0.12 -21.45
C SER A 250 8.36 1.35 -21.21
N THR A 251 8.96 2.45 -20.74
CA THR A 251 8.26 3.70 -20.42
C THR A 251 8.86 4.92 -21.12
N GLN A 252 9.72 4.72 -22.13
CA GLN A 252 10.47 5.80 -22.77
C GLN A 252 9.59 6.94 -23.34
N SER A 253 8.39 6.58 -23.79
CA SER A 253 7.41 7.52 -24.36
C SER A 253 6.28 7.90 -23.39
N LYS A 254 6.35 7.48 -22.12
CA LYS A 254 5.25 7.59 -21.17
C LYS A 254 5.66 8.36 -19.92
N THR A 255 4.75 9.19 -19.42
CA THR A 255 4.91 9.82 -18.11
C THR A 255 4.48 8.84 -17.04
N VAL A 256 5.35 8.60 -16.05
CA VAL A 256 5.02 7.76 -14.89
C VAL A 256 4.61 8.65 -13.74
N GLU A 257 3.34 8.59 -13.39
CA GLU A 257 2.75 9.39 -12.32
C GLU A 257 1.60 8.66 -11.64
N TYR A 258 1.13 9.19 -10.54
CA TYR A 258 -0.08 8.69 -9.90
C TYR A 258 -1.32 9.03 -10.76
N PRO A 259 -2.32 8.14 -10.82
CA PRO A 259 -3.57 8.48 -11.48
C PRO A 259 -4.24 9.64 -10.75
N SER A 260 -4.75 10.61 -11.48
CA SER A 260 -5.44 11.77 -10.94
C SER A 260 -6.76 12.02 -11.65
N ALA A 261 -7.65 12.77 -11.01
CA ALA A 261 -8.90 13.23 -11.60
C ALA A 261 -9.22 14.65 -11.13
N LYS A 262 -9.80 15.44 -11.99
CA LYS A 262 -10.12 16.84 -11.70
C LYS A 262 -11.15 16.97 -10.57
N ASP A 263 -10.93 17.90 -9.68
CA ASP A 263 -11.91 18.35 -8.68
C ASP A 263 -12.94 19.32 -9.29
N LYS A 264 -13.84 19.84 -8.46
CA LYS A 264 -14.88 20.80 -8.90
C LYS A 264 -14.31 22.10 -9.46
N ASN A 265 -13.08 22.42 -9.10
CA ASN A 265 -12.38 23.63 -9.52
C ASN A 265 -11.43 23.39 -10.72
N GLY A 266 -11.43 22.18 -11.27
CA GLY A 266 -10.58 21.78 -12.38
C GLY A 266 -9.15 21.40 -11.99
N ASN A 267 -8.80 21.34 -10.70
CA ASN A 267 -7.49 20.94 -10.22
C ASN A 267 -7.33 19.44 -10.16
N ASP A 268 -6.17 18.94 -10.55
CA ASP A 268 -5.84 17.51 -10.47
C ASP A 268 -5.66 17.06 -9.01
N LYS A 269 -6.39 16.02 -8.63
CA LYS A 269 -6.34 15.42 -7.29
C LYS A 269 -6.28 13.90 -7.40
N ILE A 270 -5.22 13.30 -6.86
CA ILE A 270 -5.04 11.83 -6.79
C ILE A 270 -6.21 11.18 -6.07
N PHE A 271 -6.62 11.74 -4.94
CA PHE A 271 -7.72 11.21 -4.14
C PHE A 271 -9.05 11.15 -4.91
N ASN A 272 -9.30 12.12 -5.77
CA ASN A 272 -10.52 12.15 -6.59
C ASN A 272 -10.59 10.98 -7.56
N TRP A 273 -9.47 10.56 -8.14
CA TRP A 273 -9.43 9.40 -9.02
C TRP A 273 -9.89 8.13 -8.30
N PHE A 274 -9.35 7.84 -7.12
CA PHE A 274 -9.76 6.66 -6.33
C PHE A 274 -11.24 6.70 -5.95
N SER A 275 -11.74 7.87 -5.54
CA SER A 275 -13.15 8.05 -5.21
C SER A 275 -14.06 7.83 -6.43
N GLN A 276 -13.68 8.36 -7.59
CA GLN A 276 -14.43 8.20 -8.83
C GLN A 276 -14.37 6.78 -9.36
N ASN A 277 -13.21 6.13 -9.30
CA ASN A 277 -13.06 4.72 -9.67
C ASN A 277 -14.04 3.83 -8.92
N ARG A 278 -14.24 4.07 -7.63
CA ARG A 278 -15.19 3.29 -6.81
C ARG A 278 -16.66 3.64 -7.06
N LYS A 279 -16.96 4.90 -7.32
CA LYS A 279 -18.35 5.37 -7.49
C LYS A 279 -18.93 5.11 -8.87
N HIS A 280 -18.12 5.24 -9.91
CA HIS A 280 -18.59 5.35 -11.29
C HIS A 280 -18.18 4.19 -12.19
N ALA A 281 -17.23 3.37 -11.79
CA ALA A 281 -16.81 2.24 -12.61
C ALA A 281 -17.84 1.10 -12.55
N LYS A 282 -18.25 0.58 -13.70
CA LYS A 282 -18.97 -0.70 -13.77
C LYS A 282 -18.11 -1.84 -13.23
N SER A 283 -16.79 -1.71 -13.38
CA SER A 283 -15.77 -2.56 -12.80
C SER A 283 -14.64 -1.65 -12.35
N LEU A 284 -14.04 -1.91 -11.18
CA LEU A 284 -12.91 -1.15 -10.70
C LEU A 284 -11.75 -1.23 -11.70
N ILE A 285 -11.17 -0.08 -12.02
CA ILE A 285 -9.94 -0.01 -12.81
C ILE A 285 -8.80 -0.43 -11.90
N THR A 286 -8.02 -1.39 -12.35
CA THR A 286 -6.85 -1.93 -11.63
C THR A 286 -5.56 -1.45 -12.26
N LEU A 287 -4.44 -1.63 -11.55
CA LEU A 287 -3.14 -1.50 -12.19
C LEU A 287 -3.01 -2.52 -13.31
N PRO A 288 -2.50 -2.14 -14.49
CA PRO A 288 -2.15 -3.09 -15.54
C PRO A 288 -1.10 -4.10 -15.03
N HIS A 289 -1.08 -5.27 -15.62
CA HIS A 289 0.04 -6.19 -15.43
C HIS A 289 1.27 -5.68 -16.19
N PRO A 290 2.50 -5.84 -15.68
CA PRO A 290 3.70 -5.35 -16.38
C PRO A 290 3.88 -5.90 -17.81
N LEU A 291 3.36 -7.08 -18.09
CA LEU A 291 3.42 -7.72 -19.39
C LEU A 291 2.25 -7.39 -20.32
N ASP A 292 1.27 -6.61 -19.85
CA ASP A 292 0.19 -6.15 -20.73
C ASP A 292 0.75 -5.22 -21.82
N ASP A 293 0.08 -5.20 -22.98
CA ASP A 293 0.45 -4.31 -24.08
C ASP A 293 0.26 -2.84 -23.72
N ASP A 294 -0.81 -2.55 -22.97
CA ASP A 294 -1.11 -1.23 -22.44
C ASP A 294 -0.92 -1.20 -20.92
N ILE A 295 0.15 -0.53 -20.49
CA ILE A 295 0.49 -0.35 -19.08
C ILE A 295 -0.03 0.98 -18.51
N GLU A 296 -0.82 1.73 -19.28
CA GLU A 296 -1.38 3.00 -18.82
C GLU A 296 -2.68 2.79 -18.04
N ILE A 297 -2.78 3.47 -16.91
CA ILE A 297 -4.06 3.63 -16.23
C ILE A 297 -4.78 4.79 -16.90
N LYS A 298 -5.98 4.53 -17.44
CA LYS A 298 -6.83 5.59 -17.96
C LYS A 298 -7.19 6.55 -16.83
N SER A 299 -6.54 7.71 -16.82
CA SER A 299 -6.77 8.76 -15.81
C SER A 299 -8.16 9.39 -15.96
N GLU A 300 -8.71 9.41 -17.15
CA GLU A 300 -10.03 9.98 -17.43
C GLU A 300 -11.14 8.95 -17.17
N LEU A 301 -11.64 8.96 -15.95
CA LEU A 301 -12.86 8.26 -15.59
C LEU A 301 -14.07 9.02 -16.19
N GLY A 302 -14.39 8.79 -17.46
CA GLY A 302 -15.71 9.23 -17.86
C GLY A 302 -15.96 9.95 -19.17
N GLN A 303 -15.02 10.04 -20.12
CA GLN A 303 -15.39 10.64 -21.43
C GLN A 303 -16.21 9.71 -22.36
N ASN A 304 -16.36 8.42 -22.02
CA ASN A 304 -17.16 7.47 -22.83
C ASN A 304 -18.37 6.89 -22.09
N ARG A 305 -18.98 7.61 -21.16
CA ARG A 305 -20.31 7.23 -20.68
C ARG A 305 -21.35 8.07 -21.40
N ALA A 306 -22.14 7.40 -22.23
CA ALA A 306 -23.48 7.88 -22.53
C ALA A 306 -24.13 8.30 -21.20
N PRO A 307 -24.76 9.49 -21.11
CA PRO A 307 -25.46 9.89 -19.91
C PRO A 307 -26.36 8.73 -19.49
N ALA A 308 -26.35 8.39 -18.20
CA ALA A 308 -27.29 7.43 -17.66
C ALA A 308 -28.65 7.84 -18.17
N PRO A 309 -29.48 6.91 -18.70
CA PRO A 309 -30.79 7.27 -19.16
C PRO A 309 -31.47 8.05 -18.04
N GLN A 310 -31.82 9.29 -18.32
CA GLN A 310 -32.62 10.08 -17.41
C GLN A 310 -33.82 9.20 -17.08
N ARG A 311 -34.04 8.95 -15.79
CA ARG A 311 -35.25 8.31 -15.32
C ARG A 311 -36.39 9.21 -15.74
N GLU A 312 -36.99 8.90 -16.91
CA GLU A 312 -38.26 9.47 -17.28
C GLU A 312 -39.26 9.03 -16.21
N GLY A 313 -39.88 10.02 -15.59
CA GLY A 313 -41.21 9.92 -15.03
C GLY A 313 -41.43 9.05 -13.81
N PHE A 314 -40.86 9.39 -12.68
CA PHE A 314 -41.67 9.43 -11.49
C PHE A 314 -41.94 10.90 -11.21
N ALA A 315 -43.16 11.33 -11.47
CA ALA A 315 -43.67 12.61 -11.02
C ALA A 315 -43.35 12.72 -9.53
N ALA A 316 -42.61 13.75 -9.17
CA ALA A 316 -42.40 14.07 -7.76
C ALA A 316 -43.78 14.16 -7.11
N PRO A 317 -44.01 13.59 -5.91
CA PRO A 317 -45.25 13.81 -5.20
C PRO A 317 -45.48 15.32 -5.09
N PRO A 318 -46.73 15.81 -5.21
CA PRO A 318 -47.01 17.23 -5.24
C PRO A 318 -46.32 17.89 -4.05
N ARG A 319 -45.46 18.88 -4.32
CA ARG A 319 -44.89 19.75 -3.32
C ARG A 319 -46.05 20.28 -2.49
N ARG A 320 -46.12 19.93 -1.20
CA ARG A 320 -46.95 20.64 -0.26
C ARG A 320 -46.46 22.07 -0.28
N GLU A 321 -47.19 22.91 -0.97
CA GLU A 321 -47.12 24.36 -0.85
C GLU A 321 -47.51 24.68 0.61
N ASN A 322 -46.72 25.54 1.23
CA ASN A 322 -46.78 26.02 2.59
C ASN A 322 -45.90 25.32 3.61
N PHE A 323 -44.60 25.34 3.33
CA PHE A 323 -43.61 25.41 4.40
C PHE A 323 -42.84 26.71 4.21
N THR A 324 -43.33 27.79 4.78
CA THR A 324 -42.56 29.00 5.07
C THR A 324 -41.39 28.57 5.95
N PRO A 325 -40.13 28.82 5.55
CA PRO A 325 -39.03 28.62 6.46
C PRO A 325 -39.21 29.58 7.61
N GLN A 326 -39.57 29.04 8.78
CA GLN A 326 -39.41 29.84 10.01
C GLN A 326 -37.93 30.15 10.15
N PRO A 327 -37.57 31.41 10.40
CA PRO A 327 -36.21 31.77 10.73
C PRO A 327 -35.79 30.92 11.93
N ARG A 328 -34.64 30.23 11.78
CA ARG A 328 -34.00 29.59 12.94
C ARG A 328 -33.87 30.66 14.01
N ARG A 329 -34.68 30.53 15.03
CA ARG A 329 -34.49 31.27 16.26
C ARG A 329 -33.20 30.76 16.86
N ASP A 330 -32.16 31.53 16.70
CA ASP A 330 -31.00 31.51 17.56
C ASP A 330 -31.47 31.92 18.94
N HIS A 331 -32.00 30.97 19.70
CA HIS A 331 -32.13 31.12 21.14
C HIS A 331 -30.72 30.87 21.73
N TYR A 332 -29.90 31.88 21.59
CA TYR A 332 -28.81 32.10 22.51
C TYR A 332 -29.44 32.71 23.80
N THR A 333 -29.83 31.87 24.72
CA THR A 333 -30.00 32.25 26.11
C THR A 333 -28.64 32.09 26.78
N PRO A 334 -28.04 33.14 27.30
CA PRO A 334 -26.86 33.01 28.14
C PRO A 334 -27.30 32.34 29.46
N THR A 335 -27.08 31.05 29.57
CA THR A 335 -27.11 30.36 30.85
C THR A 335 -25.74 30.44 31.48
N GLN A 336 -25.70 31.18 32.55
CA GLN A 336 -24.79 31.20 33.70
C GLN A 336 -23.57 30.31 33.59
N ASP A 337 -22.42 30.92 33.83
CA ASP A 337 -21.09 30.36 34.10
C ASP A 337 -21.19 29.00 34.80
N ARG A 338 -21.03 27.91 33.99
CA ARG A 338 -20.59 26.64 34.49
C ARG A 338 -19.10 26.56 34.14
N GLU A 339 -18.29 26.50 35.19
CA GLU A 339 -16.86 26.26 35.11
C GLU A 339 -16.58 25.19 34.06
N GLU A 340 -15.77 25.50 33.04
CA GLU A 340 -15.21 24.54 32.13
C GLU A 340 -14.37 23.57 32.96
N VAL A 341 -14.84 22.34 33.14
CA VAL A 341 -14.06 21.30 33.80
C VAL A 341 -13.12 20.75 32.74
N PRO A 342 -11.80 21.02 32.83
CA PRO A 342 -10.86 20.54 31.85
C PRO A 342 -10.77 19.01 31.90
N LEU A 343 -10.72 18.35 30.71
CA LEU A 343 -10.49 16.93 30.62
C LEU A 343 -9.02 16.61 30.85
N TYR A 344 -8.76 15.59 31.64
CA TYR A 344 -7.41 15.10 31.91
C TYR A 344 -7.23 13.65 31.39
N VAL A 345 -6.08 13.38 30.79
CA VAL A 345 -5.66 12.01 30.43
C VAL A 345 -5.56 11.18 31.71
N ASP A 346 -5.85 9.89 31.61
CA ASP A 346 -5.91 8.91 32.71
C ASP A 346 -7.02 9.14 33.76
N LYS A 347 -7.96 10.04 33.54
CA LYS A 347 -9.14 10.20 34.39
C LYS A 347 -10.36 9.52 33.80
N VAL A 348 -11.25 9.05 34.72
CA VAL A 348 -12.50 8.40 34.36
C VAL A 348 -13.64 9.42 34.39
N TYR A 349 -14.42 9.43 33.33
CA TYR A 349 -15.59 10.29 33.16
C TYR A 349 -16.82 9.45 32.83
N THR A 350 -17.99 10.00 33.05
CA THR A 350 -19.26 9.42 32.62
C THR A 350 -19.74 10.15 31.38
N GLY A 351 -20.04 9.40 30.31
CA GLY A 351 -20.51 9.97 29.06
C GLY A 351 -21.68 9.17 28.47
N LYS A 352 -22.29 9.73 27.43
CA LYS A 352 -23.44 9.14 26.76
C LYS A 352 -23.05 8.72 25.33
N VAL A 353 -23.35 7.47 24.94
CA VAL A 353 -23.12 6.98 23.58
C VAL A 353 -24.03 7.74 22.62
N THR A 354 -23.42 8.47 21.66
CA THR A 354 -24.15 9.29 20.68
C THR A 354 -24.21 8.65 19.31
N ASN A 355 -23.20 7.85 18.94
CA ASN A 355 -23.16 7.20 17.65
C ASN A 355 -22.35 5.89 17.72
N ILE A 356 -22.75 4.89 16.95
CA ILE A 356 -22.07 3.58 16.86
C ILE A 356 -21.61 3.36 15.43
N GLN A 357 -20.34 2.99 15.29
CA GLN A 357 -19.70 2.65 14.03
C GLN A 357 -19.07 1.24 14.12
N PRO A 358 -18.78 0.55 13.01
CA PRO A 358 -18.18 -0.78 13.06
C PRO A 358 -16.83 -0.85 13.80
N TYR A 359 -16.11 0.27 13.88
CA TYR A 359 -14.80 0.36 14.54
C TYR A 359 -14.84 0.91 15.95
N GLY A 360 -16.00 1.34 16.47
CA GLY A 360 -16.12 1.90 17.82
C GLY A 360 -17.36 2.75 18.03
N ALA A 361 -17.50 3.31 19.24
CA ALA A 361 -18.61 4.17 19.64
C ALA A 361 -18.14 5.58 19.99
N PHE A 362 -18.90 6.60 19.58
CA PHE A 362 -18.71 7.97 19.99
C PHE A 362 -19.47 8.22 21.30
N VAL A 363 -18.77 8.80 22.26
CA VAL A 363 -19.29 9.11 23.60
C VAL A 363 -19.17 10.60 23.84
N ASP A 364 -20.29 11.25 24.15
CA ASP A 364 -20.36 12.64 24.57
C ASP A 364 -20.08 12.71 26.07
N LEU A 365 -19.06 13.46 26.45
CA LEU A 365 -18.62 13.68 27.83
C LEU A 365 -19.22 14.96 28.44
N GLY A 366 -20.03 15.68 27.68
CA GLY A 366 -20.52 17.01 28.06
C GLY A 366 -19.50 18.12 27.77
N ASN A 367 -19.90 19.39 28.05
CA ASN A 367 -19.05 20.57 27.86
C ASN A 367 -18.38 20.67 26.47
N HIS A 368 -19.08 20.25 25.41
CA HIS A 368 -18.59 20.17 24.02
C HIS A 368 -17.46 19.16 23.75
N HIS A 369 -17.13 18.31 24.71
CA HIS A 369 -16.15 17.24 24.54
C HIS A 369 -16.81 15.93 24.06
N SER A 370 -16.29 15.36 22.98
CA SER A 370 -16.74 14.07 22.46
C SER A 370 -15.54 13.20 22.09
N GLY A 371 -15.53 11.96 22.54
CA GLY A 371 -14.43 11.03 22.32
C GLY A 371 -14.87 9.74 21.64
N LEU A 372 -13.90 8.99 21.12
CA LEU A 372 -14.09 7.71 20.47
C LEU A 372 -13.58 6.56 21.37
N VAL A 373 -14.44 5.60 21.64
CA VAL A 373 -14.08 4.28 22.20
C VAL A 373 -13.93 3.32 21.05
N TYR A 374 -12.71 2.86 20.76
CA TYR A 374 -12.49 1.83 19.75
C TYR A 374 -13.09 0.49 20.20
N ILE A 375 -13.45 -0.37 19.22
CA ILE A 375 -14.03 -1.70 19.51
C ILE A 375 -13.13 -2.54 20.44
N SER A 376 -11.82 -2.42 20.32
CA SER A 376 -10.83 -3.06 21.21
C SER A 376 -10.78 -2.50 22.63
N GLU A 377 -11.38 -1.34 22.87
CA GLU A 377 -11.40 -0.63 24.15
C GLU A 377 -12.77 -0.69 24.86
N ILE A 378 -13.72 -1.50 24.32
CA ILE A 378 -15.06 -1.65 24.91
C ILE A 378 -15.03 -2.71 26.02
N ALA A 379 -14.49 -3.89 25.77
CA ALA A 379 -14.46 -5.00 26.73
C ALA A 379 -13.12 -5.79 26.67
N ASN A 380 -12.82 -6.54 27.75
CA ASN A 380 -11.64 -7.42 27.84
C ASN A 380 -11.82 -8.77 27.12
N ARG A 381 -12.82 -8.89 26.27
CA ARG A 381 -13.12 -10.08 25.45
C ARG A 381 -13.25 -9.68 23.99
N HIS A 382 -13.11 -10.64 23.11
CA HIS A 382 -13.35 -10.41 21.68
C HIS A 382 -14.85 -10.14 21.45
N ILE A 383 -15.19 -8.99 20.88
CA ILE A 383 -16.55 -8.62 20.49
C ILE A 383 -16.65 -8.58 18.96
N HIS A 384 -17.74 -9.09 18.41
CA HIS A 384 -17.94 -9.15 16.96
C HIS A 384 -18.56 -7.86 16.40
N SER A 385 -19.40 -7.21 17.18
CA SER A 385 -20.03 -5.95 16.81
C SER A 385 -20.13 -5.01 18.01
N VAL A 386 -19.89 -3.74 17.78
CA VAL A 386 -20.06 -2.69 18.82
C VAL A 386 -21.49 -2.60 19.33
N SER A 387 -22.48 -2.87 18.45
CA SER A 387 -23.89 -2.88 18.79
C SER A 387 -24.34 -4.06 19.66
N ASP A 388 -23.51 -5.08 19.80
CA ASP A 388 -23.80 -6.20 20.74
C ASP A 388 -23.54 -5.80 22.19
N GLU A 389 -22.67 -4.80 22.42
CA GLU A 389 -22.23 -4.35 23.74
C GLU A 389 -22.78 -2.98 24.14
N LEU A 390 -23.02 -2.10 23.16
CA LEU A 390 -23.40 -0.71 23.40
C LEU A 390 -24.64 -0.32 22.60
N GLN A 391 -25.47 0.53 23.22
CA GLN A 391 -26.65 1.14 22.58
C GLN A 391 -26.54 2.65 22.52
N ILE A 392 -27.07 3.25 21.45
CA ILE A 392 -27.15 4.72 21.35
C ILE A 392 -28.03 5.25 22.50
N GLY A 393 -27.53 6.25 23.21
CA GLY A 393 -28.17 6.81 24.36
C GLY A 393 -27.77 6.17 25.69
N GLN A 394 -27.03 5.07 25.70
CA GLN A 394 -26.50 4.40 26.88
C GLN A 394 -25.48 5.30 27.60
N THR A 395 -25.56 5.34 28.90
CA THR A 395 -24.55 6.01 29.75
C THR A 395 -23.46 5.02 30.09
N VAL A 396 -22.21 5.40 29.83
CA VAL A 396 -21.03 4.57 30.04
C VAL A 396 -19.96 5.34 30.81
N ARG A 397 -19.16 4.61 31.60
CA ARG A 397 -17.93 5.14 32.21
C ARG A 397 -16.77 4.91 31.26
N VAL A 398 -15.98 5.94 31.04
CA VAL A 398 -14.85 5.88 30.12
C VAL A 398 -13.61 6.55 30.71
N LYS A 399 -12.45 5.94 30.53
CA LYS A 399 -11.18 6.52 30.86
C LYS A 399 -10.62 7.25 29.64
N VAL A 400 -10.11 8.45 29.81
CA VAL A 400 -9.45 9.21 28.75
C VAL A 400 -8.03 8.67 28.54
N LEU A 401 -7.76 8.12 27.37
CA LEU A 401 -6.44 7.56 27.03
C LEU A 401 -5.51 8.59 26.41
N ASP A 402 -6.05 9.47 25.57
CA ASP A 402 -5.26 10.45 24.83
C ASP A 402 -6.13 11.60 24.34
N ILE A 403 -5.56 12.81 24.30
CA ILE A 403 -6.20 14.02 23.76
C ILE A 403 -5.26 14.65 22.74
N LYS A 404 -5.66 14.68 21.46
CA LYS A 404 -4.90 15.25 20.37
C LYS A 404 -5.67 16.37 19.68
N TRP A 405 -4.94 17.36 19.18
CA TRP A 405 -5.49 18.42 18.35
C TRP A 405 -5.08 18.21 16.89
N GLU A 406 -6.04 17.94 16.02
CA GLU A 406 -5.81 17.79 14.58
C GLU A 406 -6.79 18.63 13.78
N GLY A 407 -6.27 19.50 12.92
CA GLY A 407 -7.10 20.33 12.04
C GLY A 407 -8.04 21.28 12.77
N GLY A 408 -7.67 21.78 13.97
CA GLY A 408 -8.48 22.67 14.79
C GLY A 408 -9.63 21.97 15.54
N LYS A 409 -9.64 20.63 15.58
CA LYS A 409 -10.61 19.83 16.33
C LYS A 409 -9.90 18.96 17.35
N GLU A 410 -10.52 18.85 18.52
CA GLU A 410 -10.09 17.95 19.56
C GLU A 410 -10.49 16.51 19.23
N LYS A 411 -9.53 15.57 19.35
CA LYS A 411 -9.73 14.14 19.19
C LYS A 411 -9.38 13.46 20.51
N ILE A 412 -10.37 12.86 21.14
CA ILE A 412 -10.24 12.21 22.44
C ILE A 412 -10.40 10.70 22.24
N SER A 413 -9.40 9.93 22.67
CA SER A 413 -9.45 8.47 22.69
C SER A 413 -9.88 7.99 24.07
N LEU A 414 -10.86 7.09 24.11
CA LEU A 414 -11.51 6.62 25.33
C LEU A 414 -11.44 5.10 25.45
N SER A 415 -11.51 4.58 26.70
CA SER A 415 -11.59 3.16 27.00
C SER A 415 -12.64 2.88 28.08
N ILE A 416 -13.57 1.98 27.80
CA ILE A 416 -14.53 1.45 28.79
C ILE A 416 -13.84 0.39 29.64
N LYS A 417 -13.15 -0.57 29.03
CA LYS A 417 -12.49 -1.68 29.73
C LYS A 417 -11.49 -1.22 30.80
N GLN A 418 -10.77 -0.11 30.57
CA GLN A 418 -9.84 0.43 31.56
C GLN A 418 -10.53 1.23 32.64
N ALA A 419 -11.71 1.79 32.36
CA ALA A 419 -12.54 2.47 33.38
C ALA A 419 -13.20 1.45 34.33
N GLU A 420 -13.46 0.23 33.87
CA GLU A 420 -14.01 -0.86 34.69
C GLU A 420 -12.92 -1.49 35.57
N ALA A 421 -11.72 -1.68 35.04
CA ALA A 421 -10.58 -2.25 35.77
C ALA A 421 -10.10 -1.40 36.96
N GLU A 422 -10.43 -0.12 37.02
CA GLU A 422 -10.13 0.75 38.20
C GLU A 422 -11.18 0.65 39.30
N THR A 423 -12.20 -0.17 39.15
CA THR A 423 -13.31 -0.28 40.13
C THR A 423 -13.25 -1.64 40.88
N GLU A 424 -12.42 -2.58 40.49
CA GLU A 424 -12.06 -3.82 41.19
C GLU A 424 -10.79 -3.60 42.05
#